data_c4be27e1b2988b9abb7ab299896daab6
#
_entry.id   c4be27e1b2988b9abb7ab299896daab6
#
_cell.length_a   1.000
_cell.length_b   1.000
_cell.length_c   1.000
_cell.angle_alpha   90.00
_cell.angle_beta   90.00
_cell.angle_gamma   90.00
#
_symmetry.space_group_name_H-M   'P 1'
#
loop_
_entity.id
_entity.type
_entity.pdbx_description
1 polymer ?
#
loop_
_entity_poly.entity_id
_entity_poly.type
_entity_poly.pdbx_seq_one_letter_code
_entity_poly.pdbx_strand_id
1 'polypeptide(L)'
;MPDTLPADPDRFEVSEVNRVRRVHDRGRYDKATIHAFLDAAVVCHIAYTIDGRPYCTPTAFWREGEHLYWHGSSASRAIRNQNKGLPVCVTVTHVDALVMARSGFHHSINYRCVMAFGTAHAITDRAEKLRLMDNFVDRIYPGRSKLIRQPNEQELKATTLMGMEIETASGKIRDKHVADEEEDYAAVPAWSALYPVTQVIGEPSECARQLPGLTRPEGMADFVPGTRLDELMTVTYRKTFGA
;
A
#
# COMPACT_ATOMS: atom_id res chain seq x y z
N MET A 1 -38.29 14.40 7.84
CA MET A 1 -36.89 14.52 7.37
C MET A 1 -36.10 13.50 8.16
N PRO A 2 -35.47 12.49 7.56
CA PRO A 2 -34.55 11.66 8.34
C PRO A 2 -33.37 12.53 8.75
N ASP A 3 -33.14 12.62 10.06
CA ASP A 3 -31.94 13.19 10.65
C ASP A 3 -30.74 12.39 10.13
N THR A 4 -30.07 12.90 9.12
CA THR A 4 -28.76 12.37 8.72
C THR A 4 -27.79 12.81 9.81
N LEU A 5 -27.37 11.87 10.64
CA LEU A 5 -26.23 12.08 11.54
C LEU A 5 -25.06 12.67 10.72
N PRO A 6 -24.34 13.66 11.26
CA PRO A 6 -23.18 14.21 10.57
C PRO A 6 -22.19 13.09 10.22
N ALA A 7 -21.60 13.19 9.03
CA ALA A 7 -20.60 12.21 8.58
C ALA A 7 -19.45 12.13 9.61
N ASP A 8 -19.06 10.93 9.97
CA ASP A 8 -17.93 10.69 10.86
C ASP A 8 -16.62 11.05 10.10
N PRO A 9 -15.86 12.07 10.52
CA PRO A 9 -14.67 12.52 9.82
C PRO A 9 -13.56 11.46 9.80
N ASP A 10 -13.58 10.52 10.76
CA ASP A 10 -12.59 9.46 10.91
C ASP A 10 -12.97 8.18 10.16
N ARG A 11 -14.00 8.26 9.32
CA ARG A 11 -14.51 7.10 8.58
C ARG A 11 -14.91 7.47 7.16
N PHE A 12 -14.64 6.58 6.22
CA PHE A 12 -15.19 6.65 4.87
C PHE A 12 -16.66 6.22 4.89
N GLU A 13 -17.52 7.03 4.28
CA GLU A 13 -18.93 6.67 4.09
C GLU A 13 -19.05 5.38 3.26
N VAL A 14 -19.97 4.49 3.67
CA VAL A 14 -20.24 3.25 2.93
C VAL A 14 -21.16 3.53 1.76
N SER A 15 -20.63 3.40 0.57
CA SER A 15 -21.35 3.61 -0.70
C SER A 15 -21.41 2.32 -1.51
N GLU A 16 -22.08 2.36 -2.66
CA GLU A 16 -22.10 1.23 -3.60
C GLU A 16 -20.69 0.89 -4.15
N VAL A 17 -19.78 1.87 -4.19
CA VAL A 17 -18.42 1.71 -4.73
C VAL A 17 -17.51 0.95 -3.77
N ASN A 18 -17.56 1.28 -2.47
CA ASN A 18 -16.64 0.73 -1.48
C ASN A 18 -17.23 -0.37 -0.59
N ARG A 19 -18.52 -0.69 -0.74
CA ARG A 19 -19.24 -1.65 0.14
C ARG A 19 -18.69 -3.06 0.04
N VAL A 20 -18.24 -3.61 1.15
CA VAL A 20 -17.92 -5.02 1.31
C VAL A 20 -19.23 -5.80 1.46
N ARG A 21 -19.75 -6.40 0.39
CA ARG A 21 -21.05 -7.09 0.37
C ARG A 21 -20.96 -8.49 0.95
N ARG A 22 -19.97 -9.30 0.53
CA ARG A 22 -19.80 -10.66 1.00
C ARG A 22 -18.89 -10.71 2.22
N VAL A 23 -19.34 -11.40 3.29
CA VAL A 23 -18.62 -11.48 4.58
C VAL A 23 -18.36 -10.05 5.09
N HIS A 24 -19.43 -9.30 5.26
CA HIS A 24 -19.41 -7.86 5.58
C HIS A 24 -18.71 -7.56 6.93
N ASP A 25 -18.71 -8.51 7.87
CA ASP A 25 -18.00 -8.45 9.15
C ASP A 25 -16.47 -8.25 9.00
N ARG A 26 -15.91 -8.61 7.85
CA ARG A 26 -14.49 -8.39 7.51
C ARG A 26 -14.22 -6.97 6.99
N GLY A 27 -15.24 -6.21 6.63
CA GLY A 27 -15.11 -4.86 6.11
C GLY A 27 -14.62 -3.87 7.18
N ARG A 28 -13.74 -2.95 6.79
CA ARG A 28 -13.24 -1.84 7.59
C ARG A 28 -13.37 -0.57 6.77
N TYR A 29 -13.83 0.49 7.42
CA TYR A 29 -14.06 1.78 6.78
C TYR A 29 -13.46 2.93 7.61
N ASP A 30 -12.96 2.64 8.81
CA ASP A 30 -12.24 3.61 9.62
C ASP A 30 -10.91 3.96 8.96
N LYS A 31 -10.61 5.27 8.90
CA LYS A 31 -9.42 5.80 8.24
C LYS A 31 -8.14 5.29 8.87
N ALA A 32 -8.11 5.16 10.19
CA ALA A 32 -6.94 4.70 10.92
C ALA A 32 -6.49 3.30 10.46
N THR A 33 -7.43 2.34 10.35
CA THR A 33 -7.14 0.99 9.85
C THR A 33 -6.71 1.00 8.38
N ILE A 34 -7.41 1.76 7.53
CA ILE A 34 -7.11 1.85 6.10
C ILE A 34 -5.74 2.47 5.88
N HIS A 35 -5.43 3.59 6.57
CA HIS A 35 -4.13 4.25 6.50
C HIS A 35 -3.01 3.33 7.00
N ALA A 36 -3.21 2.63 8.11
CA ALA A 36 -2.20 1.69 8.62
C ALA A 36 -1.85 0.59 7.60
N PHE A 37 -2.82 0.07 6.83
CA PHE A 37 -2.54 -0.93 5.80
C PHE A 37 -1.83 -0.33 4.59
N LEU A 38 -2.19 0.90 4.19
CA LEU A 38 -1.50 1.62 3.12
C LEU A 38 -0.06 1.95 3.52
N ASP A 39 0.14 2.42 4.75
CA ASP A 39 1.44 2.84 5.26
C ASP A 39 2.40 1.65 5.51
N ALA A 40 1.88 0.47 5.74
CA ALA A 40 2.67 -0.76 5.87
C ALA A 40 3.14 -1.33 4.51
N ALA A 41 2.61 -0.83 3.39
CA ALA A 41 2.92 -1.31 2.04
C ALA A 41 3.95 -0.43 1.32
N VAL A 42 4.69 -1.01 0.37
CA VAL A 42 5.62 -0.30 -0.52
C VAL A 42 5.18 -0.35 -1.98
N VAL A 43 4.37 -1.32 -2.33
CA VAL A 43 3.84 -1.53 -3.69
C VAL A 43 2.32 -1.56 -3.64
N CYS A 44 1.69 -0.85 -4.55
CA CYS A 44 0.27 -0.95 -4.82
C CYS A 44 0.00 -1.46 -6.24
N HIS A 45 -1.23 -1.80 -6.50
CA HIS A 45 -1.74 -2.09 -7.85
C HIS A 45 -2.78 -1.03 -8.20
N ILE A 46 -2.57 -0.32 -9.30
CA ILE A 46 -3.46 0.73 -9.78
C ILE A 46 -4.28 0.17 -10.92
N ALA A 47 -5.58 -0.01 -10.70
CA ALA A 47 -6.53 -0.42 -11.72
C ALA A 47 -7.19 0.81 -12.36
N TYR A 48 -7.31 0.80 -13.68
CA TYR A 48 -7.89 1.85 -14.50
C TYR A 48 -8.38 1.29 -15.85
N THR A 49 -9.15 2.08 -16.58
CA THR A 49 -9.69 1.68 -17.89
C THR A 49 -9.21 2.64 -18.97
N ILE A 50 -8.75 2.11 -20.10
CA ILE A 50 -8.43 2.88 -21.31
C ILE A 50 -9.25 2.30 -22.44
N ASP A 51 -10.07 3.11 -23.10
CA ASP A 51 -10.91 2.72 -24.24
C ASP A 51 -11.74 1.45 -23.94
N GLY A 52 -12.37 1.41 -22.76
CA GLY A 52 -13.18 0.29 -22.29
C GLY A 52 -12.40 -0.96 -21.86
N ARG A 53 -11.08 -0.98 -22.00
CA ARG A 53 -10.25 -2.11 -21.61
C ARG A 53 -9.64 -1.89 -20.22
N PRO A 54 -9.78 -2.83 -19.27
CA PRO A 54 -9.19 -2.73 -17.95
C PRO A 54 -7.68 -2.98 -18.00
N TYR A 55 -6.95 -2.26 -17.15
CA TYR A 55 -5.52 -2.40 -16.87
C TYR A 55 -5.29 -2.41 -15.38
N CYS A 56 -4.21 -3.06 -14.95
CA CYS A 56 -3.73 -3.04 -13.57
C CYS A 56 -2.20 -2.94 -13.60
N THR A 57 -1.65 -1.89 -12.99
CA THR A 57 -0.21 -1.62 -13.00
C THR A 57 0.34 -1.65 -11.58
N PRO A 58 1.29 -2.55 -11.24
CA PRO A 58 2.00 -2.48 -9.97
C PRO A 58 3.01 -1.32 -10.00
N THR A 59 3.10 -0.58 -8.88
CA THR A 59 4.07 0.51 -8.73
C THR A 59 4.38 0.77 -7.27
N ALA A 60 5.55 1.37 -7.00
CA ALA A 60 5.83 1.94 -5.69
C ALA A 60 4.95 3.18 -5.46
N PHE A 61 4.50 3.35 -4.22
CA PHE A 61 3.62 4.44 -3.85
C PHE A 61 3.88 4.89 -2.41
N TRP A 62 3.28 6.02 -2.03
CA TRP A 62 3.21 6.47 -0.64
C TRP A 62 1.94 7.30 -0.40
N ARG A 63 1.60 7.47 0.86
CA ARG A 63 0.48 8.28 1.32
C ARG A 63 0.99 9.52 2.07
N GLU A 64 0.34 10.66 1.86
CA GLU A 64 0.44 11.84 2.71
C GLU A 64 -0.97 12.35 3.00
N GLY A 65 -1.39 12.35 4.26
CA GLY A 65 -2.77 12.69 4.63
C GLY A 65 -3.79 11.80 3.91
N GLU A 66 -4.74 12.40 3.23
CA GLU A 66 -5.75 11.70 2.43
C GLU A 66 -5.34 11.52 0.96
N HIS A 67 -4.05 11.64 0.62
CA HIS A 67 -3.57 11.52 -0.75
C HIS A 67 -2.63 10.33 -0.92
N LEU A 68 -2.77 9.65 -2.05
CA LEU A 68 -1.83 8.65 -2.54
C LEU A 68 -1.01 9.20 -3.70
N TYR A 69 0.27 8.91 -3.71
CA TYR A 69 1.20 9.36 -4.73
C TYR A 69 1.98 8.19 -5.32
N TRP A 70 2.31 8.30 -6.60
CA TRP A 70 3.20 7.37 -7.31
C TRP A 70 3.88 8.11 -8.46
N HIS A 71 4.88 7.50 -9.05
CA HIS A 71 5.57 8.10 -10.19
C HIS A 71 5.83 7.06 -11.28
N GLY A 72 6.12 7.56 -12.47
CA GLY A 72 6.51 6.72 -13.60
C GLY A 72 7.11 7.52 -14.73
N SER A 73 7.62 6.82 -15.75
CA SER A 73 8.14 7.47 -16.95
C SER A 73 7.04 8.28 -17.64
N SER A 74 7.34 9.53 -18.01
CA SER A 74 6.45 10.39 -18.80
C SER A 74 6.11 9.78 -20.19
N ALA A 75 6.91 8.83 -20.66
CA ALA A 75 6.64 8.07 -21.89
C ALA A 75 5.67 6.89 -21.68
N SER A 76 5.41 6.49 -20.44
CA SER A 76 4.51 5.36 -20.13
C SER A 76 3.08 5.61 -20.59
N ARG A 77 2.48 4.62 -21.26
CA ARG A 77 1.07 4.67 -21.64
C ARG A 77 0.15 4.82 -20.44
N ALA A 78 0.44 4.11 -19.35
CA ALA A 78 -0.31 4.18 -18.10
C ALA A 78 -0.34 5.62 -17.56
N ILE A 79 0.83 6.22 -17.38
CA ILE A 79 1.00 7.60 -16.88
C ILE A 79 0.30 8.62 -17.79
N ARG A 80 0.51 8.52 -19.11
CA ARG A 80 -0.12 9.46 -20.07
C ARG A 80 -1.65 9.43 -20.05
N ASN A 81 -2.26 8.27 -19.78
CA ASN A 81 -3.70 8.18 -19.66
C ASN A 81 -4.19 8.65 -18.28
N GLN A 82 -3.54 8.25 -17.20
CA GLN A 82 -3.88 8.70 -15.86
C GLN A 82 -3.78 10.23 -15.71
N ASN A 83 -2.81 10.87 -16.38
CA ASN A 83 -2.66 12.33 -16.41
C ASN A 83 -3.87 13.08 -17.00
N LYS A 84 -4.79 12.39 -17.65
CA LYS A 84 -6.04 12.99 -18.17
C LYS A 84 -7.16 13.09 -17.14
N GLY A 85 -6.90 12.79 -15.88
CA GLY A 85 -7.93 12.75 -14.83
C GLY A 85 -8.78 11.48 -14.90
N LEU A 86 -8.15 10.30 -14.90
CA LEU A 86 -8.88 9.03 -14.89
C LEU A 86 -9.29 8.62 -13.48
N PRO A 87 -10.53 8.12 -13.31
CA PRO A 87 -10.89 7.35 -12.14
C PRO A 87 -9.99 6.11 -12.02
N VAL A 88 -9.46 5.87 -10.83
CA VAL A 88 -8.59 4.74 -10.54
C VAL A 88 -9.00 4.05 -9.24
N CYS A 89 -8.64 2.78 -9.13
CA CYS A 89 -8.69 2.04 -7.89
C CYS A 89 -7.26 1.61 -7.51
N VAL A 90 -6.78 2.11 -6.39
CA VAL A 90 -5.48 1.74 -5.82
C VAL A 90 -5.70 0.64 -4.80
N THR A 91 -5.02 -0.50 -4.97
CA THR A 91 -5.14 -1.63 -4.05
C THR A 91 -3.80 -2.03 -3.46
N VAL A 92 -3.82 -2.42 -2.18
CA VAL A 92 -2.72 -3.10 -1.50
C VAL A 92 -3.22 -4.38 -0.89
N THR A 93 -2.34 -5.37 -0.75
CA THR A 93 -2.67 -6.65 -0.10
C THR A 93 -1.47 -7.16 0.67
N HIS A 94 -1.70 -7.49 1.94
CA HIS A 94 -0.75 -8.21 2.79
C HIS A 94 -1.27 -9.64 2.96
N VAL A 95 -0.43 -10.62 2.68
CA VAL A 95 -0.70 -12.03 2.96
C VAL A 95 -0.13 -12.35 4.34
N ASP A 96 -0.99 -12.69 5.29
CA ASP A 96 -0.61 -12.88 6.69
C ASP A 96 -0.46 -14.35 7.08
N ALA A 97 -1.24 -15.26 6.46
CA ALA A 97 -1.09 -16.70 6.68
C ALA A 97 -1.78 -17.54 5.59
N LEU A 98 -1.32 -18.78 5.42
CA LEU A 98 -2.02 -19.83 4.68
C LEU A 98 -2.79 -20.69 5.67
N VAL A 99 -4.06 -20.97 5.37
CA VAL A 99 -4.96 -21.76 6.22
C VAL A 99 -5.21 -23.10 5.54
N MET A 100 -4.64 -24.15 6.08
CA MET A 100 -4.83 -25.52 5.64
C MET A 100 -5.85 -26.20 6.54
N ALA A 101 -6.99 -26.56 5.97
CA ALA A 101 -8.15 -27.10 6.66
C ALA A 101 -8.38 -28.60 6.31
N ARG A 102 -9.43 -29.19 6.86
CA ARG A 102 -9.80 -30.59 6.59
C ARG A 102 -10.61 -30.75 5.32
N SER A 103 -11.29 -29.72 4.87
CA SER A 103 -12.04 -29.73 3.61
C SER A 103 -11.51 -28.69 2.62
N GLY A 104 -11.67 -28.94 1.32
CA GLY A 104 -11.29 -27.98 0.28
C GLY A 104 -12.03 -26.65 0.39
N PHE A 105 -13.23 -26.66 0.95
CA PHE A 105 -14.06 -25.48 1.16
C PHE A 105 -13.50 -24.55 2.25
N HIS A 106 -12.86 -25.08 3.27
CA HIS A 106 -12.33 -24.33 4.41
C HIS A 106 -10.87 -23.91 4.27
N HIS A 107 -10.14 -24.41 3.26
CA HIS A 107 -8.83 -23.86 2.92
C HIS A 107 -8.95 -22.37 2.60
N SER A 108 -8.01 -21.55 3.06
CA SER A 108 -8.11 -20.10 2.91
C SER A 108 -6.75 -19.42 3.06
N ILE A 109 -6.77 -18.09 3.01
CA ILE A 109 -5.62 -17.21 3.25
C ILE A 109 -6.06 -16.14 4.25
N ASN A 110 -5.26 -15.86 5.28
CA ASN A 110 -5.41 -14.66 6.10
C ASN A 110 -4.74 -13.49 5.40
N TYR A 111 -5.40 -12.35 5.41
CA TYR A 111 -4.94 -11.19 4.68
C TYR A 111 -5.52 -9.88 5.25
N ARG A 112 -4.82 -8.81 4.98
CA ARG A 112 -5.30 -7.42 5.09
C ARG A 112 -5.21 -6.80 3.70
N CYS A 113 -6.25 -6.13 3.26
CA CYS A 113 -6.20 -5.41 1.98
C CYS A 113 -6.99 -4.10 2.05
N VAL A 114 -6.66 -3.18 1.13
CA VAL A 114 -7.37 -1.92 0.91
C VAL A 114 -7.70 -1.79 -0.56
N MET A 115 -8.88 -1.23 -0.83
CA MET A 115 -9.28 -0.66 -2.11
C MET A 115 -9.59 0.82 -1.87
N ALA A 116 -8.79 1.71 -2.42
CA ALA A 116 -8.97 3.17 -2.37
C ALA A 116 -9.33 3.70 -3.75
N PHE A 117 -10.36 4.51 -3.83
CA PHE A 117 -10.90 5.04 -5.08
C PHE A 117 -10.73 6.56 -5.12
N GLY A 118 -10.46 7.09 -6.29
CA GLY A 118 -10.32 8.50 -6.57
C GLY A 118 -9.92 8.76 -8.00
N THR A 119 -9.64 10.02 -8.29
CA THR A 119 -9.24 10.47 -9.62
C THR A 119 -7.76 10.83 -9.64
N ALA A 120 -7.01 10.21 -10.55
CA ALA A 120 -5.57 10.43 -10.69
C ALA A 120 -5.29 11.72 -11.47
N HIS A 121 -4.38 12.55 -10.94
CA HIS A 121 -3.90 13.79 -11.58
C HIS A 121 -2.37 13.87 -11.53
N ALA A 122 -1.76 14.47 -12.57
CA ALA A 122 -0.34 14.77 -12.50
C ALA A 122 -0.07 15.98 -11.60
N ILE A 123 1.01 15.89 -10.85
CA ILE A 123 1.56 17.01 -10.08
C ILE A 123 2.40 17.85 -11.05
N THR A 124 1.93 19.05 -11.36
CA THR A 124 2.55 19.93 -12.37
C THR A 124 3.41 21.04 -11.75
N ASP A 125 3.12 21.44 -10.52
CA ASP A 125 3.95 22.41 -9.81
C ASP A 125 5.34 21.82 -9.53
N ARG A 126 6.38 22.56 -9.91
CA ARG A 126 7.77 22.09 -9.84
C ARG A 126 8.26 21.93 -8.40
N ALA A 127 7.89 22.87 -7.54
CA ALA A 127 8.35 22.85 -6.15
C ALA A 127 7.69 21.70 -5.39
N GLU A 128 6.39 21.53 -5.58
CA GLU A 128 5.62 20.42 -5.01
C GLU A 128 6.11 19.06 -5.52
N LYS A 129 6.41 18.95 -6.81
CA LYS A 129 6.97 17.73 -7.39
C LYS A 129 8.31 17.35 -6.75
N LEU A 130 9.22 18.30 -6.54
CA LEU A 130 10.49 18.05 -5.86
C LEU A 130 10.27 17.62 -4.41
N ARG A 131 9.43 18.32 -3.67
CA ARG A 131 9.07 17.99 -2.28
C ARG A 131 8.54 16.54 -2.18
N LEU A 132 7.62 16.19 -3.07
CA LEU A 132 7.02 14.85 -3.09
C LEU A 132 8.02 13.75 -3.50
N MET A 133 8.97 14.06 -4.40
CA MET A 133 10.05 13.13 -4.75
C MET A 133 10.99 12.89 -3.57
N ASP A 134 11.34 13.94 -2.81
CA ASP A 134 12.11 13.80 -1.57
C ASP A 134 11.35 12.97 -0.54
N ASN A 135 10.06 13.22 -0.37
CA ASN A 135 9.21 12.45 0.53
C ASN A 135 9.08 10.96 0.12
N PHE A 136 9.04 10.65 -1.17
CA PHE A 136 9.10 9.27 -1.64
C PHE A 136 10.38 8.56 -1.18
N VAL A 137 11.53 9.23 -1.29
CA VAL A 137 12.81 8.66 -0.85
C VAL A 137 12.82 8.49 0.67
N ASP A 138 12.44 9.53 1.41
CA ASP A 138 12.48 9.54 2.87
C ASP A 138 11.41 8.62 3.47
N ARG A 139 10.28 8.41 2.78
CA ARG A 139 9.24 7.46 3.18
C ARG A 139 9.79 6.04 3.35
N ILE A 140 10.72 5.63 2.50
CA ILE A 140 11.37 4.33 2.57
C ILE A 140 12.66 4.43 3.40
N TYR A 141 13.46 5.48 3.19
CA TYR A 141 14.79 5.68 3.76
C TYR A 141 14.88 7.02 4.50
N PRO A 142 14.41 7.12 5.76
CA PRO A 142 14.29 8.38 6.49
C PRO A 142 15.56 9.24 6.45
N GLY A 143 15.42 10.50 6.01
CA GLY A 143 16.51 11.47 5.89
C GLY A 143 17.45 11.28 4.69
N ARG A 144 17.18 10.29 3.83
CA ARG A 144 18.06 9.96 2.69
C ARG A 144 18.05 11.05 1.60
N SER A 145 16.94 11.73 1.39
CA SER A 145 16.82 12.80 0.38
C SER A 145 17.89 13.87 0.55
N LYS A 146 18.25 14.20 1.80
CA LYS A 146 19.28 15.20 2.13
C LYS A 146 20.73 14.73 1.87
N LEU A 147 20.93 13.44 1.66
CA LEU A 147 22.24 12.82 1.45
C LEU A 147 22.52 12.48 -0.01
N ILE A 148 21.57 12.72 -0.90
CA ILE A 148 21.69 12.44 -2.32
C ILE A 148 21.57 13.72 -3.14
N ARG A 149 22.06 13.70 -4.38
CA ARG A 149 21.88 14.84 -5.27
C ARG A 149 20.42 14.99 -5.68
N GLN A 150 20.00 16.21 -5.88
CA GLN A 150 18.69 16.51 -6.45
C GLN A 150 18.61 16.05 -7.92
N PRO A 151 17.40 15.70 -8.42
CA PRO A 151 17.21 15.35 -9.82
C PRO A 151 17.54 16.55 -10.72
N ASN A 152 18.21 16.27 -11.84
CA ASN A 152 18.46 17.29 -12.87
C ASN A 152 17.18 17.52 -13.71
N GLU A 153 17.21 18.56 -14.56
CA GLU A 153 16.05 18.94 -15.38
C GLU A 153 15.60 17.85 -16.36
N GLN A 154 16.52 17.04 -16.88
CA GLN A 154 16.19 15.92 -17.75
C GLN A 154 15.47 14.81 -16.99
N GLU A 155 15.93 14.48 -15.78
CA GLU A 155 15.31 13.49 -14.90
C GLU A 155 13.90 13.95 -14.46
N LEU A 156 13.76 15.23 -14.09
CA LEU A 156 12.46 15.82 -13.75
C LEU A 156 11.47 15.76 -14.92
N LYS A 157 11.92 16.07 -16.14
CA LYS A 157 11.11 16.01 -17.35
C LYS A 157 10.73 14.58 -17.73
N ALA A 158 11.62 13.63 -17.53
CA ALA A 158 11.40 12.22 -17.84
C ALA A 158 10.46 11.51 -16.85
N THR A 159 10.28 12.08 -15.64
CA THR A 159 9.44 11.50 -14.58
C THR A 159 8.14 12.28 -14.44
N THR A 160 7.01 11.60 -14.49
CA THR A 160 5.71 12.18 -14.10
C THR A 160 5.34 11.66 -12.72
N LEU A 161 5.01 12.60 -11.83
CA LEU A 161 4.47 12.32 -10.52
C LEU A 161 2.94 12.42 -10.58
N MET A 162 2.28 11.42 -10.06
CA MET A 162 0.81 11.32 -9.99
C MET A 162 0.35 11.43 -8.54
N GLY A 163 -0.79 12.06 -8.33
CA GLY A 163 -1.49 12.14 -7.06
C GLY A 163 -2.96 11.77 -7.21
N MET A 164 -3.55 11.26 -6.14
CA MET A 164 -4.97 10.95 -6.03
C MET A 164 -5.44 11.25 -4.61
N GLU A 165 -6.48 12.05 -4.45
CA GLU A 165 -7.22 12.11 -3.19
C GLU A 165 -8.00 10.81 -2.97
N ILE A 166 -8.02 10.30 -1.75
CA ILE A 166 -8.82 9.13 -1.38
C ILE A 166 -10.26 9.60 -1.19
N GLU A 167 -11.04 9.59 -2.25
CA GLU A 167 -12.45 10.00 -2.23
C GLU A 167 -13.29 9.02 -1.40
N THR A 168 -12.99 7.74 -1.51
CA THR A 168 -13.60 6.66 -0.71
C THR A 168 -12.70 5.43 -0.67
N ALA A 169 -12.81 4.65 0.40
CA ALA A 169 -12.03 3.42 0.54
C ALA A 169 -12.75 2.37 1.36
N SER A 170 -12.29 1.13 1.24
CA SER A 170 -12.63 0.02 2.14
C SER A 170 -11.40 -0.82 2.42
N GLY A 171 -11.26 -1.24 3.66
CA GLY A 171 -10.35 -2.30 4.08
C GLY A 171 -11.09 -3.63 4.23
N LYS A 172 -10.36 -4.73 4.11
CA LYS A 172 -10.89 -6.06 4.42
C LYS A 172 -9.85 -6.89 5.14
N ILE A 173 -10.26 -7.53 6.23
CA ILE A 173 -9.40 -8.37 7.06
C ILE A 173 -10.00 -9.78 7.15
N ARG A 174 -9.17 -10.79 6.91
CA ARG A 174 -9.40 -12.14 7.40
C ARG A 174 -8.23 -12.51 8.31
N ASP A 175 -8.57 -12.75 9.57
CA ASP A 175 -7.65 -13.19 10.60
C ASP A 175 -8.35 -14.28 11.43
N LYS A 176 -8.37 -15.49 10.88
CA LYS A 176 -9.03 -16.64 11.51
C LYS A 176 -8.10 -17.85 11.48
N HIS A 177 -8.15 -18.62 12.54
CA HIS A 177 -7.51 -19.94 12.57
C HIS A 177 -8.23 -20.91 11.61
N VAL A 178 -7.79 -22.16 11.57
CA VAL A 178 -8.51 -23.26 10.90
C VAL A 178 -9.90 -23.35 11.55
N ALA A 179 -10.93 -23.40 10.71
CA ALA A 179 -12.31 -23.60 11.12
C ALA A 179 -12.98 -24.49 10.09
N ASP A 180 -13.19 -25.72 10.47
CA ASP A 180 -13.93 -26.75 9.69
C ASP A 180 -15.35 -26.92 10.27
N GLU A 181 -16.17 -27.70 9.61
CA GLU A 181 -17.46 -28.15 10.19
C GLU A 181 -17.20 -29.08 11.37
N GLU A 182 -18.09 -29.08 12.35
CA GLU A 182 -17.89 -29.85 13.60
C GLU A 182 -17.72 -31.35 13.34
N GLU A 183 -18.46 -31.89 12.36
CA GLU A 183 -18.37 -33.30 11.97
C GLU A 183 -16.98 -33.64 11.37
N ASP A 184 -16.33 -32.70 10.67
CA ASP A 184 -15.04 -32.91 10.03
C ASP A 184 -13.91 -33.08 11.06
N TYR A 185 -14.04 -32.47 12.25
CA TYR A 185 -13.01 -32.62 13.29
C TYR A 185 -12.90 -34.06 13.79
N ALA A 186 -14.02 -34.79 13.83
CA ALA A 186 -14.07 -36.18 14.31
C ALA A 186 -13.91 -37.22 13.18
N ALA A 187 -14.36 -36.89 11.95
CA ALA A 187 -14.47 -37.87 10.87
C ALA A 187 -13.33 -37.82 9.86
N VAL A 188 -12.67 -36.66 9.67
CA VAL A 188 -11.64 -36.48 8.64
C VAL A 188 -10.24 -36.54 9.25
N PRO A 189 -9.44 -37.62 9.04
CA PRO A 189 -8.12 -37.80 9.62
C PRO A 189 -7.06 -37.01 8.84
N ALA A 190 -7.36 -35.76 8.43
CA ALA A 190 -6.46 -34.87 7.74
C ALA A 190 -5.80 -33.91 8.73
N TRP A 191 -4.47 -33.82 8.65
CA TRP A 191 -3.73 -32.81 9.41
C TRP A 191 -4.03 -31.42 8.89
N SER A 192 -4.24 -30.46 9.76
CA SER A 192 -4.60 -29.09 9.44
C SER A 192 -3.79 -28.10 10.27
N ALA A 193 -3.46 -26.94 9.68
CA ALA A 193 -2.61 -25.94 10.31
C ALA A 193 -2.81 -24.55 9.73
N LEU A 194 -2.36 -23.56 10.48
CA LEU A 194 -2.14 -22.19 10.03
C LEU A 194 -0.64 -21.97 9.84
N TYR A 195 -0.25 -21.53 8.65
CA TYR A 195 1.13 -21.16 8.32
C TYR A 195 1.24 -19.64 8.23
N PRO A 196 1.82 -18.94 9.24
CA PRO A 196 2.11 -17.52 9.13
C PRO A 196 3.05 -17.24 7.95
N VAL A 197 2.78 -16.13 7.23
CA VAL A 197 3.62 -15.63 6.14
C VAL A 197 4.16 -14.27 6.54
N THR A 198 5.48 -14.10 6.45
CA THR A 198 6.15 -12.84 6.75
C THR A 198 7.16 -12.49 5.68
N GLN A 199 7.19 -11.21 5.27
CA GLN A 199 8.30 -10.64 4.50
C GLN A 199 9.26 -9.98 5.46
N VAL A 200 10.56 -10.27 5.34
CA VAL A 200 11.59 -9.72 6.22
C VAL A 200 12.72 -9.08 5.43
N ILE A 201 13.40 -8.13 6.06
CA ILE A 201 14.63 -7.54 5.54
C ILE A 201 15.75 -8.60 5.63
N GLY A 202 16.49 -8.78 4.54
CA GLY A 202 17.67 -9.63 4.50
C GLY A 202 18.96 -8.86 4.86
N GLU A 203 20.09 -9.59 4.80
CA GLU A 203 21.41 -8.97 4.94
C GLU A 203 21.65 -7.95 3.80
N PRO A 204 22.13 -6.73 4.10
CA PRO A 204 22.44 -5.76 3.05
C PRO A 204 23.63 -6.21 2.22
N SER A 205 23.52 -6.06 0.90
CA SER A 205 24.64 -6.19 -0.01
C SER A 205 25.14 -4.80 -0.38
N GLU A 206 26.32 -4.43 0.10
CA GLU A 206 26.88 -3.12 -0.15
C GLU A 206 27.29 -2.93 -1.62
N CYS A 207 27.20 -1.68 -2.09
CA CYS A 207 27.62 -1.33 -3.44
C CYS A 207 29.15 -1.44 -3.56
N ALA A 208 29.65 -2.30 -4.46
CA ALA A 208 31.09 -2.49 -4.69
C ALA A 208 31.81 -1.21 -5.21
N ARG A 209 31.05 -0.21 -5.68
CA ARG A 209 31.57 1.08 -6.18
C ARG A 209 31.34 2.21 -5.16
N GLN A 210 31.15 1.88 -3.91
CA GLN A 210 31.00 2.88 -2.84
C GLN A 210 32.32 3.60 -2.62
N LEU A 211 32.23 4.92 -2.34
CA LEU A 211 33.43 5.70 -1.98
C LEU A 211 33.97 5.22 -0.62
N PRO A 212 35.32 5.22 -0.44
CA PRO A 212 35.91 4.85 0.83
C PRO A 212 35.44 5.75 1.99
N GLY A 213 35.27 5.16 3.17
CA GLY A 213 34.92 5.87 4.41
C GLY A 213 33.42 6.20 4.57
N LEU A 214 32.58 5.82 3.63
CA LEU A 214 31.14 5.94 3.82
C LEU A 214 30.64 4.89 4.80
N THR A 215 29.77 5.32 5.70
CA THR A 215 29.09 4.46 6.67
C THR A 215 27.60 4.46 6.41
N ARG A 216 26.93 3.46 6.98
CA ARG A 216 25.46 3.37 6.92
C ARG A 216 24.83 4.61 7.56
N PRO A 217 23.91 5.32 6.88
CA PRO A 217 23.24 6.49 7.45
C PRO A 217 22.42 6.15 8.68
N GLU A 218 22.33 7.07 9.64
CA GLU A 218 21.57 6.90 10.88
C GLU A 218 20.09 6.58 10.61
N GLY A 219 19.47 7.21 9.61
CA GLY A 219 18.09 6.93 9.20
C GLY A 219 17.82 5.48 8.79
N MET A 220 18.86 4.69 8.58
CA MET A 220 18.79 3.26 8.21
C MET A 220 18.92 2.33 9.43
N ALA A 221 18.92 2.85 10.66
CA ALA A 221 19.14 2.05 11.87
C ALA A 221 18.11 0.92 12.05
N ASP A 222 16.86 1.12 11.60
CA ASP A 222 15.79 0.13 11.72
C ASP A 222 15.84 -0.98 10.65
N PHE A 223 16.67 -0.83 9.62
CA PHE A 223 16.84 -1.86 8.57
C PHE A 223 17.73 -2.99 9.07
N VAL A 224 17.25 -3.72 10.05
CA VAL A 224 17.96 -4.85 10.66
C VAL A 224 17.48 -6.14 9.99
N PRO A 225 18.39 -7.07 9.61
CA PRO A 225 18.00 -8.39 9.10
C PRO A 225 17.03 -9.10 10.03
N GLY A 226 15.97 -9.67 9.47
CA GLY A 226 14.87 -10.29 10.22
C GLY A 226 13.72 -9.34 10.61
N THR A 227 13.91 -8.01 10.51
CA THR A 227 12.81 -7.06 10.73
C THR A 227 11.72 -7.27 9.69
N ARG A 228 10.47 -7.32 10.13
CA ARG A 228 9.30 -7.44 9.23
C ARG A 228 9.18 -6.18 8.37
N LEU A 229 8.92 -6.38 7.07
CA LEU A 229 8.79 -5.27 6.11
C LEU A 229 7.63 -4.34 6.46
N ASP A 230 6.47 -4.87 6.82
CA ASP A 230 5.29 -4.08 7.17
C ASP A 230 5.49 -3.23 8.44
N GLU A 231 6.19 -3.78 9.44
CA GLU A 231 6.58 -3.05 10.65
C GLU A 231 7.59 -1.94 10.33
N LEU A 232 8.63 -2.26 9.56
CA LEU A 232 9.63 -1.30 9.14
C LEU A 232 8.98 -0.13 8.37
N MET A 233 8.08 -0.43 7.43
CA MET A 233 7.39 0.60 6.67
C MET A 233 6.50 1.49 7.54
N THR A 234 5.87 0.94 8.56
CA THR A 234 5.12 1.73 9.54
C THR A 234 6.05 2.67 10.34
N VAL A 235 7.22 2.18 10.76
CA VAL A 235 8.22 2.99 11.48
C VAL A 235 8.77 4.11 10.59
N THR A 236 9.16 3.81 9.36
CA THR A 236 9.68 4.81 8.42
C THR A 236 8.63 5.87 8.07
N TYR A 237 7.35 5.48 7.95
CA TYR A 237 6.25 6.42 7.75
C TYR A 237 6.18 7.44 8.90
N ARG A 238 6.17 6.97 10.14
CA ARG A 238 6.12 7.84 11.32
C ARG A 238 7.31 8.78 11.41
N LYS A 239 8.51 8.31 11.09
CA LYS A 239 9.72 9.12 11.08
C LYS A 239 9.69 10.22 10.02
N THR A 240 9.04 9.98 8.89
CA THR A 240 8.98 10.91 7.78
C THR A 240 7.86 11.92 7.92
N PHE A 241 6.68 11.50 8.37
CA PHE A 241 5.47 12.32 8.37
C PHE A 241 4.94 12.69 9.76
N GLY A 242 5.52 12.15 10.84
CA GLY A 242 5.19 12.54 12.22
C GLY A 242 3.84 12.03 12.72
N ALA A 243 3.36 10.89 12.19
CA ALA A 243 2.06 10.31 12.52
C ALA A 243 2.15 9.24 13.64
#